data_1fbc66c83faf78ec2f4f6584344cc9cc
#
_entry.id   1fbc66c83faf78ec2f4f6584344cc9cc
#
_cell.length_a   1.000
_cell.length_b   1.000
_cell.length_c   1.000
_cell.angle_alpha   90.00
_cell.angle_beta   90.00
_cell.angle_gamma   90.00
#
_symmetry.space_group_name_H-M   'P 1'
#
loop_
_entity.id
_entity.type
_entity.pdbx_description
1 polymer ?
#
loop_
_entity_poly.entity_id
_entity_poly.type
_entity_poly.pdbx_seq_one_letter_code
_entity_poly.pdbx_strand_id
1 'polypeptide(L)'
;MKPNLSICWFRQDLRLADNPALLAASKHGQTLPIFIHDIEDPRELAVGEASSWWLHYSLESLNRCLGGKLSIYRGNPLQIIKNLVQRLPIEAVHWNRCYEPWRIAQDKKVKSLLKEKNIQVESHNGSLLWEPWNIKKGDGTPYKVFTPFYRKGCLEAEAPRKPLGTPSNTAWVQDNEETLPLEKLNLLPKIRWDKKLQPHWKIGEAGAKERLEDFFQEGLPNYKEGRNLPAKPFVSRLSPHLHFGEISPNQVWYAAASQ
;
A
#
# COMPACT_ATOMS: atom_id res chain seq x y z
N MET A 1 14.50 28.54 -9.87
CA MET A 1 13.50 27.58 -10.36
C MET A 1 12.62 27.17 -9.19
N LYS A 2 11.30 27.17 -9.36
CA LYS A 2 10.44 26.54 -8.34
C LYS A 2 10.78 25.06 -8.31
N PRO A 3 10.92 24.41 -7.13
CA PRO A 3 11.19 22.99 -7.07
C PRO A 3 10.02 22.22 -7.70
N ASN A 4 10.35 21.23 -8.51
CA ASN A 4 9.38 20.35 -9.14
C ASN A 4 8.60 19.60 -8.06
N LEU A 5 7.28 19.63 -8.12
CA LEU A 5 6.39 19.00 -7.12
C LEU A 5 5.73 17.76 -7.73
N SER A 6 5.89 16.64 -7.08
CA SER A 6 5.22 15.38 -7.44
C SER A 6 4.23 14.95 -6.35
N ILE A 7 3.19 14.24 -6.74
CA ILE A 7 2.28 13.56 -5.82
C ILE A 7 2.68 12.09 -5.71
N CYS A 8 2.76 11.57 -4.47
CA CYS A 8 2.71 10.15 -4.18
C CYS A 8 1.35 9.83 -3.53
N TRP A 9 0.48 9.14 -4.27
CA TRP A 9 -0.84 8.76 -3.78
C TRP A 9 -0.81 7.38 -3.13
N PHE A 10 -0.78 7.36 -1.79
CA PHE A 10 -0.87 6.15 -0.97
C PHE A 10 -2.28 5.57 -0.96
N ARG A 11 -2.38 4.25 -0.99
CA ARG A 11 -3.65 3.49 -0.91
C ARG A 11 -3.53 2.29 0.02
N GLN A 12 -3.22 1.10 -0.51
CA GLN A 12 -2.94 -0.13 0.24
C GLN A 12 -1.43 -0.45 0.20
N ASP A 13 -0.63 0.56 0.47
CA ASP A 13 0.84 0.54 0.39
C ASP A 13 1.44 1.48 1.45
N LEU A 14 0.89 1.42 2.69
CA LEU A 14 1.14 2.37 3.79
C LEU A 14 2.50 2.13 4.44
N ARG A 15 3.58 2.27 3.65
CA ARG A 15 4.98 2.10 4.04
C ARG A 15 5.91 3.01 3.24
N LEU A 16 7.10 3.24 3.77
CA LEU A 16 8.16 3.97 3.06
C LEU A 16 9.14 3.01 2.35
N ALA A 17 9.57 1.95 3.02
CA ALA A 17 10.48 0.97 2.41
C ALA A 17 9.77 0.13 1.36
N ASP A 18 10.49 -0.20 0.30
CA ASP A 18 9.97 -0.98 -0.83
C ASP A 18 8.67 -0.44 -1.42
N ASN A 19 8.57 0.89 -1.54
CA ASN A 19 7.46 1.57 -2.18
C ASN A 19 7.89 2.18 -3.52
N PRO A 20 7.64 1.49 -4.65
CA PRO A 20 8.09 1.97 -5.98
C PRO A 20 7.51 3.33 -6.38
N ALA A 21 6.24 3.59 -6.04
CA ALA A 21 5.60 4.87 -6.34
C ALA A 21 6.25 6.02 -5.56
N LEU A 22 6.52 5.80 -4.27
CA LEU A 22 7.19 6.79 -3.43
C LEU A 22 8.62 7.07 -3.92
N LEU A 23 9.36 6.01 -4.27
CA LEU A 23 10.71 6.16 -4.80
C LEU A 23 10.72 6.89 -6.15
N ALA A 24 9.73 6.65 -7.02
CA ALA A 24 9.60 7.38 -8.28
C ALA A 24 9.26 8.86 -8.02
N ALA A 25 8.28 9.14 -7.16
CA ALA A 25 7.91 10.50 -6.80
C ALA A 25 9.08 11.30 -6.21
N SER A 26 9.87 10.69 -5.33
CA SER A 26 11.01 11.36 -4.67
C SER A 26 12.11 11.83 -5.62
N LYS A 27 12.17 11.33 -6.86
CA LYS A 27 13.13 11.74 -7.87
C LYS A 27 12.80 13.09 -8.53
N HIS A 28 11.59 13.62 -8.34
CA HIS A 28 11.13 14.89 -8.91
C HIS A 28 11.43 16.12 -8.05
N GLY A 29 12.15 15.97 -6.93
CA GLY A 29 12.47 17.07 -6.01
C GLY A 29 11.58 17.07 -4.78
N GLN A 30 10.52 17.88 -4.74
CA GLN A 30 9.55 17.86 -3.63
C GLN A 30 8.47 16.83 -3.87
N THR A 31 8.05 16.14 -2.80
CA THR A 31 6.96 15.15 -2.86
C THR A 31 5.84 15.51 -1.89
N LEU A 32 4.62 15.56 -2.40
CA LEU A 32 3.38 15.67 -1.66
C LEU A 32 2.80 14.27 -1.44
N PRO A 33 2.99 13.65 -0.26
CA PRO A 33 2.37 12.38 0.07
C PRO A 33 0.89 12.61 0.37
N ILE A 34 0.00 11.92 -0.34
CA ILE A 34 -1.43 12.04 -0.14
C ILE A 34 -2.08 10.69 0.17
N PHE A 35 -3.13 10.72 0.99
CA PHE A 35 -4.08 9.62 1.16
C PHE A 35 -5.50 10.16 0.91
N ILE A 36 -6.29 9.44 0.12
CA ILE A 36 -7.69 9.78 -0.16
C ILE A 36 -8.56 8.66 0.38
N HIS A 37 -9.38 8.97 1.38
CA HIS A 37 -10.43 8.08 1.85
C HIS A 37 -11.59 8.16 0.85
N ASP A 38 -11.65 7.17 -0.06
CA ASP A 38 -12.69 7.10 -1.08
C ASP A 38 -14.03 6.73 -0.45
N ILE A 39 -15.04 7.55 -0.66
CA ILE A 39 -16.42 7.35 -0.17
C ILE A 39 -17.35 6.80 -1.24
N GLU A 40 -16.85 6.64 -2.46
CA GLU A 40 -17.59 6.09 -3.60
C GLU A 40 -17.24 4.62 -3.87
N ASP A 41 -16.38 4.02 -3.04
CA ASP A 41 -16.16 2.56 -3.09
C ASP A 41 -17.52 1.84 -2.98
N PRO A 42 -17.74 0.78 -3.76
CA PRO A 42 -19.01 0.04 -3.71
C PRO A 42 -19.37 -0.36 -2.28
N ARG A 43 -20.60 -0.07 -1.85
CA ARG A 43 -21.04 -0.32 -0.45
C ARG A 43 -20.84 -1.78 0.00
N GLU A 44 -20.93 -2.72 -0.93
CA GLU A 44 -20.68 -4.16 -0.71
C GLU A 44 -19.23 -4.48 -0.34
N LEU A 45 -18.32 -3.55 -0.66
CA LEU A 45 -16.88 -3.64 -0.41
C LEU A 45 -16.39 -2.58 0.58
N ALA A 46 -17.33 -1.88 1.23
CA ALA A 46 -17.00 -0.88 2.24
C ALA A 46 -16.16 -1.50 3.36
N VAL A 47 -15.17 -0.76 3.79
CA VAL A 47 -14.24 -1.16 4.84
C VAL A 47 -15.00 -1.37 6.15
N GLY A 48 -14.95 -2.59 6.70
CA GLY A 48 -15.57 -2.91 7.99
C GLY A 48 -14.86 -2.20 9.16
N GLU A 49 -15.51 -2.16 10.34
CA GLU A 49 -15.01 -1.43 11.51
C GLU A 49 -13.60 -1.86 11.96
N ALA A 50 -13.29 -3.17 11.93
CA ALA A 50 -11.96 -3.65 12.31
C ALA A 50 -10.87 -3.18 11.32
N SER A 51 -11.18 -3.18 10.03
CA SER A 51 -10.28 -2.68 9.00
C SER A 51 -10.16 -1.15 9.05
N SER A 52 -11.24 -0.44 9.37
CA SER A 52 -11.23 1.01 9.59
C SER A 52 -10.36 1.38 10.78
N TRP A 53 -10.48 0.64 11.88
CA TRP A 53 -9.62 0.79 13.06
C TRP A 53 -8.14 0.58 12.71
N TRP A 54 -7.82 -0.48 11.96
CA TRP A 54 -6.46 -0.73 11.51
C TRP A 54 -5.94 0.40 10.62
N LEU A 55 -6.75 0.84 9.65
CA LEU A 55 -6.41 1.92 8.74
C LEU A 55 -6.07 3.22 9.50
N HIS A 56 -6.83 3.54 10.57
CA HIS A 56 -6.54 4.72 11.38
C HIS A 56 -5.10 4.71 11.91
N TYR A 57 -4.70 3.63 12.58
CA TYR A 57 -3.36 3.52 13.17
C TYR A 57 -2.26 3.33 12.12
N SER A 58 -2.58 2.72 11.00
CA SER A 58 -1.67 2.61 9.86
C SER A 58 -1.35 3.99 9.25
N LEU A 59 -2.37 4.83 9.06
CA LEU A 59 -2.20 6.22 8.61
C LEU A 59 -1.46 7.09 9.63
N GLU A 60 -1.76 6.93 10.92
CA GLU A 60 -1.02 7.61 11.99
C GLU A 60 0.47 7.25 11.97
N SER A 61 0.77 5.95 11.83
CA SER A 61 2.15 5.45 11.73
C SER A 61 2.86 5.99 10.49
N LEU A 62 2.21 5.93 9.32
CA LEU A 62 2.76 6.48 8.08
C LEU A 62 3.02 7.98 8.19
N ASN A 63 2.06 8.75 8.72
CA ASN A 63 2.20 10.18 8.89
C ASN A 63 3.39 10.54 9.80
N ARG A 64 3.61 9.77 10.87
CA ARG A 64 4.78 9.93 11.74
C ARG A 64 6.08 9.69 10.99
N CYS A 65 6.15 8.63 10.16
CA CYS A 65 7.33 8.34 9.33
C CYS A 65 7.59 9.42 8.27
N LEU A 66 6.55 10.12 7.81
CA LEU A 66 6.62 11.26 6.89
C LEU A 66 6.85 12.60 7.60
N GLY A 67 7.18 12.61 8.89
CA GLY A 67 7.40 13.83 9.67
C GLY A 67 6.16 14.71 9.80
N GLY A 68 4.97 14.13 9.80
CA GLY A 68 3.68 14.86 9.87
C GLY A 68 3.22 15.47 8.55
N LYS A 69 3.77 15.04 7.41
CA LYS A 69 3.52 15.66 6.09
C LYS A 69 2.52 14.91 5.22
N LEU A 70 1.84 13.88 5.72
CA LEU A 70 0.78 13.21 4.98
C LEU A 70 -0.43 14.13 4.83
N SER A 71 -0.82 14.43 3.59
CA SER A 71 -2.03 15.18 3.30
C SER A 71 -3.20 14.20 3.12
N ILE A 72 -4.25 14.37 3.91
CA ILE A 72 -5.39 13.47 3.99
C ILE A 72 -6.63 14.13 3.41
N TYR A 73 -7.32 13.41 2.54
CA TYR A 73 -8.57 13.86 1.92
C TYR A 73 -9.66 12.82 2.07
N ARG A 74 -10.91 13.26 1.90
CA ARG A 74 -12.10 12.39 1.89
C ARG A 74 -13.00 12.77 0.72
N GLY A 75 -13.34 11.82 -0.15
CA GLY A 75 -14.22 12.07 -1.29
C GLY A 75 -13.81 11.30 -2.53
N ASN A 76 -14.29 11.76 -3.68
CA ASN A 76 -13.99 11.18 -4.99
C ASN A 76 -12.54 11.44 -5.40
N PRO A 77 -11.70 10.41 -5.62
CA PRO A 77 -10.29 10.59 -5.97
C PRO A 77 -10.05 11.38 -7.24
N LEU A 78 -10.91 11.20 -8.27
CA LEU A 78 -10.77 11.94 -9.53
C LEU A 78 -10.95 13.45 -9.32
N GLN A 79 -11.93 13.84 -8.50
CA GLN A 79 -12.19 15.26 -8.23
C GLN A 79 -11.09 15.89 -7.34
N ILE A 80 -10.63 15.14 -6.33
CA ILE A 80 -9.57 15.60 -5.43
C ILE A 80 -8.26 15.80 -6.22
N ILE A 81 -7.85 14.81 -7.02
CA ILE A 81 -6.64 14.92 -7.84
C ILE A 81 -6.77 16.04 -8.86
N LYS A 82 -7.95 16.19 -9.50
CA LYS A 82 -8.22 17.30 -10.42
C LYS A 82 -8.04 18.66 -9.76
N ASN A 83 -8.54 18.84 -8.55
CA ASN A 83 -8.38 20.06 -7.76
C ASN A 83 -6.92 20.32 -7.41
N LEU A 84 -6.21 19.30 -6.87
CA LEU A 84 -4.80 19.42 -6.50
C LEU A 84 -3.92 19.88 -7.68
N VAL A 85 -4.09 19.28 -8.86
CA VAL A 85 -3.29 19.65 -10.05
C VAL A 85 -3.72 20.99 -10.69
N GLN A 86 -4.87 21.54 -10.33
CA GLN A 86 -5.28 22.89 -10.73
C GLN A 86 -4.69 23.95 -9.79
N ARG A 87 -4.58 23.66 -8.51
CA ARG A 87 -4.18 24.58 -7.45
C ARG A 87 -2.67 24.58 -7.19
N LEU A 88 -2.04 23.43 -7.32
CA LEU A 88 -0.61 23.25 -7.04
C LEU A 88 0.17 23.00 -8.34
N PRO A 89 1.45 23.40 -8.40
CA PRO A 89 2.32 23.20 -9.57
C PRO A 89 2.82 21.75 -9.67
N ILE A 90 1.87 20.80 -9.80
CA ILE A 90 2.17 19.37 -9.87
C ILE A 90 2.69 19.01 -11.27
N GLU A 91 3.85 18.39 -11.35
CA GLU A 91 4.46 17.91 -12.59
C GLU A 91 4.27 16.41 -12.80
N ALA A 92 4.20 15.64 -11.72
CA ALA A 92 4.06 14.19 -11.78
C ALA A 92 3.14 13.63 -10.68
N VAL A 93 2.43 12.53 -11.00
CA VAL A 93 1.61 11.79 -10.03
C VAL A 93 1.95 10.31 -10.10
N HIS A 94 2.30 9.72 -8.97
CA HIS A 94 2.70 8.33 -8.85
C HIS A 94 1.83 7.60 -7.82
N TRP A 95 1.50 6.33 -8.12
CA TRP A 95 0.84 5.43 -7.17
C TRP A 95 1.17 3.97 -7.41
N ASN A 96 0.97 3.11 -6.42
CA ASN A 96 1.02 1.67 -6.62
C ASN A 96 -0.35 1.15 -7.05
N ARG A 97 -0.37 0.25 -8.05
CA ARG A 97 -1.61 -0.30 -8.61
C ARG A 97 -2.42 -1.08 -7.58
N CYS A 98 -3.72 -0.88 -7.61
CA CYS A 98 -4.71 -1.80 -7.07
C CYS A 98 -5.32 -2.58 -8.24
N TYR A 99 -5.72 -3.83 -7.99
CA TYR A 99 -6.09 -4.75 -9.07
C TYR A 99 -7.58 -5.09 -9.10
N GLU A 100 -8.36 -4.51 -8.21
CA GLU A 100 -9.81 -4.62 -8.21
C GLU A 100 -10.40 -3.89 -9.42
N PRO A 101 -11.42 -4.47 -10.11
CA PRO A 101 -11.95 -3.92 -11.36
C PRO A 101 -12.37 -2.45 -11.28
N TRP A 102 -13.02 -2.04 -10.18
CA TRP A 102 -13.45 -0.65 -10.01
C TRP A 102 -12.28 0.30 -9.80
N ARG A 103 -11.21 -0.12 -9.08
CA ARG A 103 -9.99 0.68 -8.91
C ARG A 103 -9.22 0.81 -10.20
N ILE A 104 -9.18 -0.24 -11.02
CA ILE A 104 -8.61 -0.17 -12.38
C ILE A 104 -9.39 0.85 -13.23
N ALA A 105 -10.72 0.83 -13.15
CA ALA A 105 -11.56 1.79 -13.90
C ALA A 105 -11.35 3.23 -13.41
N GLN A 106 -11.23 3.45 -12.09
CA GLN A 106 -10.91 4.73 -11.49
C GLN A 106 -9.51 5.23 -11.93
N ASP A 107 -8.49 4.36 -11.83
CA ASP A 107 -7.13 4.67 -12.25
C ASP A 107 -7.04 5.09 -13.73
N LYS A 108 -7.83 4.45 -14.61
CA LYS A 108 -7.92 4.84 -16.02
C LYS A 108 -8.45 6.26 -16.18
N LYS A 109 -9.50 6.65 -15.45
CA LYS A 109 -10.07 8.02 -15.49
C LYS A 109 -9.06 9.05 -14.99
N VAL A 110 -8.38 8.77 -13.88
CA VAL A 110 -7.34 9.65 -13.32
C VAL A 110 -6.17 9.80 -14.29
N LYS A 111 -5.70 8.70 -14.91
CA LYS A 111 -4.64 8.76 -15.93
C LYS A 111 -5.03 9.59 -17.13
N SER A 112 -6.27 9.47 -17.64
CA SER A 112 -6.75 10.29 -18.77
C SER A 112 -6.75 11.77 -18.41
N LEU A 113 -7.30 12.14 -17.27
CA LEU A 113 -7.33 13.52 -16.78
C LEU A 113 -5.91 14.13 -16.69
N LEU A 114 -4.95 13.39 -16.12
CA LEU A 114 -3.58 13.88 -15.93
C LEU A 114 -2.86 14.05 -17.28
N LYS A 115 -3.04 13.11 -18.20
CA LYS A 115 -2.49 13.20 -19.57
C LYS A 115 -3.05 14.41 -20.35
N GLU A 116 -4.35 14.67 -20.26
CA GLU A 116 -4.99 15.84 -20.87
C GLU A 116 -4.41 17.17 -20.35
N LYS A 117 -3.90 17.16 -19.11
CA LYS A 117 -3.23 18.31 -18.48
C LYS A 117 -1.72 18.33 -18.67
N ASN A 118 -1.16 17.43 -19.49
CA ASN A 118 0.28 17.26 -19.69
C ASN A 118 1.07 17.01 -18.38
N ILE A 119 0.45 16.33 -17.41
CA ILE A 119 1.08 15.92 -16.15
C ILE A 119 1.59 14.49 -16.30
N GLN A 120 2.83 14.26 -15.95
CA GLN A 120 3.41 12.91 -15.95
C GLN A 120 2.65 12.01 -14.99
N VAL A 121 2.29 10.80 -15.43
CA VAL A 121 1.53 9.86 -14.60
C VAL A 121 2.07 8.45 -14.76
N GLU A 122 2.44 7.86 -13.63
CA GLU A 122 2.96 6.50 -13.58
C GLU A 122 2.31 5.69 -12.46
N SER A 123 2.07 4.42 -12.73
CA SER A 123 1.63 3.47 -11.70
C SER A 123 2.57 2.27 -11.66
N HIS A 124 2.84 1.79 -10.45
CA HIS A 124 3.88 0.82 -10.16
C HIS A 124 3.30 -0.46 -9.55
N ASN A 125 4.06 -1.55 -9.59
CA ASN A 125 3.74 -2.75 -8.83
C ASN A 125 4.36 -2.65 -7.42
N GLY A 126 3.55 -2.35 -6.43
CA GLY A 126 3.96 -2.31 -5.02
C GLY A 126 3.33 -3.41 -4.16
N SER A 127 2.46 -4.26 -4.74
CA SER A 127 1.58 -5.15 -3.96
C SER A 127 1.62 -6.62 -4.38
N LEU A 128 2.24 -6.95 -5.52
CA LEU A 128 2.28 -8.33 -6.04
C LEU A 128 3.72 -8.76 -6.31
N LEU A 129 4.04 -10.03 -6.06
CA LEU A 129 5.29 -10.65 -6.49
C LEU A 129 5.37 -10.69 -8.01
N TRP A 130 4.30 -11.14 -8.66
CA TRP A 130 4.14 -11.14 -10.12
C TRP A 130 2.80 -10.54 -10.50
N GLU A 131 2.79 -9.72 -11.52
CA GLU A 131 1.54 -9.14 -12.03
C GLU A 131 0.77 -10.19 -12.89
N PRO A 132 -0.57 -10.12 -12.92
CA PRO A 132 -1.40 -11.15 -13.59
C PRO A 132 -1.08 -11.35 -15.07
N TRP A 133 -0.58 -10.34 -15.76
CA TRP A 133 -0.19 -10.42 -17.17
C TRP A 133 1.18 -11.05 -17.40
N ASN A 134 2.01 -11.20 -16.35
CA ASN A 134 3.32 -11.83 -16.44
C ASN A 134 3.24 -13.36 -16.27
N ILE A 135 2.19 -13.86 -15.58
CA ILE A 135 2.03 -15.29 -15.31
C ILE A 135 0.87 -15.86 -16.11
N LYS A 136 1.22 -16.50 -17.24
CA LYS A 136 0.25 -17.10 -18.15
C LYS A 136 0.73 -18.48 -18.59
N LYS A 137 -0.20 -19.31 -19.09
CA LYS A 137 0.13 -20.55 -19.77
C LYS A 137 0.78 -20.27 -21.13
N GLY A 138 1.36 -21.31 -21.75
CA GLY A 138 1.94 -21.20 -23.09
C GLY A 138 0.97 -20.75 -24.18
N ASP A 139 -0.34 -20.95 -23.98
CA ASP A 139 -1.43 -20.48 -24.88
C ASP A 139 -1.86 -19.03 -24.61
N GLY A 140 -1.21 -18.33 -23.66
CA GLY A 140 -1.53 -16.95 -23.26
C GLY A 140 -2.72 -16.83 -22.30
N THR A 141 -3.39 -17.92 -21.95
CA THR A 141 -4.53 -17.89 -21.00
C THR A 141 -4.07 -17.96 -19.54
N PRO A 142 -4.88 -17.45 -18.59
CA PRO A 142 -4.54 -17.55 -17.18
C PRO A 142 -4.67 -18.99 -16.65
N TYR A 143 -3.87 -19.30 -15.62
CA TYR A 143 -4.05 -20.54 -14.87
C TYR A 143 -5.35 -20.51 -14.06
N LYS A 144 -6.07 -21.65 -14.02
CA LYS A 144 -7.32 -21.81 -13.25
C LYS A 144 -7.14 -22.59 -11.94
N VAL A 145 -5.98 -23.24 -11.77
CA VAL A 145 -5.68 -24.11 -10.63
C VAL A 145 -4.36 -23.67 -9.99
N PHE A 146 -4.33 -23.62 -8.64
CA PHE A 146 -3.20 -23.07 -7.88
C PHE A 146 -1.89 -23.82 -8.14
N THR A 147 -1.86 -25.15 -8.09
CA THR A 147 -0.61 -25.90 -8.18
C THR A 147 0.13 -25.68 -9.51
N PRO A 148 -0.50 -25.77 -10.69
CA PRO A 148 0.15 -25.39 -11.94
C PRO A 148 0.51 -23.91 -12.02
N PHE A 149 -0.34 -23.02 -11.50
CA PHE A 149 -0.04 -21.58 -11.42
C PHE A 149 1.26 -21.34 -10.66
N TYR A 150 1.38 -21.91 -9.46
CA TYR A 150 2.55 -21.70 -8.62
C TYR A 150 3.80 -22.40 -9.19
N ARG A 151 3.71 -23.72 -9.50
CA ARG A 151 4.90 -24.50 -9.90
C ARG A 151 5.41 -24.15 -11.30
N LYS A 152 4.50 -24.05 -12.30
CA LYS A 152 4.86 -23.79 -13.70
C LYS A 152 4.79 -22.32 -14.07
N GLY A 153 3.92 -21.56 -13.42
CA GLY A 153 3.80 -20.15 -13.68
C GLY A 153 4.80 -19.32 -12.85
N CYS A 154 4.67 -19.36 -11.53
CA CYS A 154 5.45 -18.48 -10.66
C CYS A 154 6.91 -18.91 -10.49
N LEU A 155 7.16 -20.21 -10.21
CA LEU A 155 8.53 -20.67 -9.92
C LEU A 155 9.42 -20.78 -11.16
N GLU A 156 8.85 -20.90 -12.36
CA GLU A 156 9.58 -20.92 -13.63
C GLU A 156 9.70 -19.51 -14.25
N ALA A 157 8.98 -18.51 -13.72
CA ALA A 157 9.08 -17.13 -14.17
C ALA A 157 10.35 -16.47 -13.64
N GLU A 158 10.66 -15.28 -14.19
CA GLU A 158 11.69 -14.41 -13.63
C GLU A 158 11.43 -14.16 -12.14
N ALA A 159 12.49 -14.15 -11.34
CA ALA A 159 12.38 -13.91 -9.90
C ALA A 159 11.67 -12.58 -9.62
N PRO A 160 10.88 -12.50 -8.54
CA PRO A 160 10.28 -11.22 -8.15
C PRO A 160 11.33 -10.12 -7.99
N ARG A 161 10.97 -8.91 -8.27
CA ARG A 161 11.80 -7.73 -8.04
C ARG A 161 12.37 -7.73 -6.61
N LYS A 162 13.66 -7.46 -6.46
CA LYS A 162 14.26 -7.25 -5.12
C LYS A 162 13.62 -6.04 -4.41
N PRO A 163 13.50 -6.07 -3.07
CA PRO A 163 13.02 -4.94 -2.30
C PRO A 163 13.85 -3.68 -2.54
N LEU A 164 13.17 -2.54 -2.62
CA LEU A 164 13.78 -1.22 -2.77
C LEU A 164 14.04 -0.60 -1.39
N GLY A 165 15.07 0.24 -1.29
CA GLY A 165 15.32 1.04 -0.09
C GLY A 165 14.26 2.13 0.11
N THR A 166 14.24 2.69 1.32
CA THR A 166 13.49 3.92 1.61
C THR A 166 14.14 5.09 0.86
N PRO A 167 13.36 5.98 0.24
CA PRO A 167 13.92 7.18 -0.37
C PRO A 167 14.69 8.01 0.65
N SER A 168 15.93 8.40 0.31
CA SER A 168 16.76 9.28 1.12
C SER A 168 16.65 10.73 0.62
N ASN A 169 16.81 11.69 1.55
CA ASN A 169 16.85 13.13 1.23
C ASN A 169 15.61 13.67 0.50
N THR A 170 14.43 13.11 0.75
CA THR A 170 13.19 13.57 0.15
C THR A 170 12.63 14.77 0.91
N ALA A 171 12.35 15.85 0.19
CA ALA A 171 11.66 17.01 0.74
C ALA A 171 10.13 16.74 0.74
N TRP A 172 9.60 16.27 1.85
CA TRP A 172 8.16 16.10 2.03
C TRP A 172 7.48 17.46 2.20
N VAL A 173 6.42 17.69 1.44
CA VAL A 173 5.56 18.87 1.57
C VAL A 173 4.14 18.44 1.92
N GLN A 174 3.38 19.31 2.56
CA GLN A 174 1.98 19.10 2.93
C GLN A 174 1.10 20.13 2.26
N ASP A 175 -0.08 19.74 1.83
CA ASP A 175 -1.13 20.67 1.44
C ASP A 175 -1.79 21.26 2.71
N ASN A 176 -1.39 22.45 3.09
CA ASN A 176 -1.89 23.10 4.31
C ASN A 176 -3.28 23.71 4.14
N GLU A 177 -3.82 23.79 2.92
CA GLU A 177 -5.11 24.43 2.65
C GLU A 177 -6.29 23.47 2.80
N GLU A 178 -6.17 22.25 2.26
CA GLU A 178 -7.31 21.33 2.16
C GLU A 178 -7.10 19.99 2.87
N THR A 179 -5.93 19.76 3.48
CA THR A 179 -5.70 18.53 4.25
C THR A 179 -6.63 18.43 5.45
N LEU A 180 -7.19 17.26 5.68
CA LEU A 180 -8.04 16.98 6.84
C LEU A 180 -7.19 16.39 7.99
N PRO A 181 -7.52 16.71 9.25
CA PRO A 181 -7.04 15.92 10.39
C PRO A 181 -7.52 14.48 10.26
N LEU A 182 -6.69 13.50 10.67
CA LEU A 182 -7.00 12.07 10.57
C LEU A 182 -8.32 11.70 11.26
N GLU A 183 -8.64 12.36 12.36
CA GLU A 183 -9.86 12.15 13.16
C GLU A 183 -11.14 12.45 12.36
N LYS A 184 -11.07 13.33 11.37
CA LYS A 184 -12.21 13.69 10.50
C LYS A 184 -12.59 12.57 9.53
N LEU A 185 -11.75 11.55 9.38
CA LEU A 185 -12.11 10.34 8.63
C LEU A 185 -13.11 9.46 9.40
N ASN A 186 -13.24 9.63 10.72
CA ASN A 186 -14.15 8.86 11.60
C ASN A 186 -13.94 7.34 11.48
N LEU A 187 -12.69 6.89 11.43
CA LEU A 187 -12.32 5.47 11.25
C LEU A 187 -12.41 4.65 12.54
N LEU A 188 -12.34 5.31 13.70
CA LEU A 188 -12.44 4.61 14.98
C LEU A 188 -13.91 4.30 15.34
N PRO A 189 -14.17 3.12 15.93
CA PRO A 189 -15.52 2.73 16.31
C PRO A 189 -16.07 3.63 17.42
N LYS A 190 -17.38 3.93 17.36
CA LYS A 190 -18.06 4.71 18.40
C LYS A 190 -18.07 3.97 19.74
N ILE A 191 -18.34 2.66 19.70
CA ILE A 191 -18.23 1.75 20.85
C ILE A 191 -16.79 1.21 20.84
N ARG A 192 -16.00 1.56 21.84
CA ARG A 192 -14.56 1.31 21.90
C ARG A 192 -14.20 -0.15 22.22
N TRP A 193 -14.74 -1.09 21.43
CA TRP A 193 -14.36 -2.51 21.47
C TRP A 193 -12.90 -2.74 21.05
N ASP A 194 -12.36 -1.85 20.26
CA ASP A 194 -10.99 -1.85 19.73
C ASP A 194 -9.92 -1.82 20.82
N LYS A 195 -10.22 -1.26 22.00
CA LYS A 195 -9.29 -1.24 23.14
C LYS A 195 -8.80 -2.63 23.55
N LYS A 196 -9.62 -3.67 23.32
CA LYS A 196 -9.24 -5.06 23.59
C LYS A 196 -8.28 -5.64 22.56
N LEU A 197 -8.29 -5.14 21.32
CA LEU A 197 -7.39 -5.58 20.26
C LEU A 197 -6.04 -4.86 20.29
N GLN A 198 -6.04 -3.60 20.67
CA GLN A 198 -4.88 -2.72 20.61
C GLN A 198 -3.60 -3.31 21.28
N PRO A 199 -3.64 -3.97 22.44
CA PRO A 199 -2.46 -4.55 23.07
C PRO A 199 -1.83 -5.73 22.29
N HIS A 200 -2.58 -6.32 21.36
CA HIS A 200 -2.16 -7.51 20.60
C HIS A 200 -1.55 -7.19 19.24
N TRP A 201 -1.57 -5.92 18.82
CA TRP A 201 -1.13 -5.51 17.51
C TRP A 201 -0.26 -4.25 17.56
N LYS A 202 0.88 -4.33 16.91
CA LYS A 202 1.75 -3.18 16.63
C LYS A 202 1.58 -2.79 15.17
N ILE A 203 0.65 -1.88 14.91
CA ILE A 203 0.26 -1.47 13.56
C ILE A 203 1.33 -0.56 12.94
N GLY A 204 1.50 -0.65 11.61
CA GLY A 204 2.46 0.11 10.84
C GLY A 204 3.70 -0.68 10.41
N GLU A 205 4.55 -0.05 9.61
CA GLU A 205 5.72 -0.68 8.98
C GLU A 205 6.69 -1.32 10.00
N ALA A 206 6.92 -0.67 11.13
CA ALA A 206 7.79 -1.21 12.19
C ALA A 206 7.20 -2.47 12.82
N GLY A 207 5.88 -2.47 13.09
CA GLY A 207 5.18 -3.64 13.64
C GLY A 207 5.14 -4.81 12.67
N ALA A 208 5.01 -4.54 11.37
CA ALA A 208 5.07 -5.57 10.34
C ALA A 208 6.44 -6.26 10.28
N LYS A 209 7.53 -5.49 10.40
CA LYS A 209 8.90 -6.02 10.44
C LYS A 209 9.14 -6.88 11.67
N GLU A 210 8.79 -6.37 12.84
CA GLU A 210 8.89 -7.10 14.11
C GLU A 210 8.10 -8.42 14.05
N ARG A 211 6.87 -8.39 13.53
CA ARG A 211 6.05 -9.60 13.36
C ARG A 211 6.67 -10.62 12.42
N LEU A 212 7.34 -10.18 11.36
CA LEU A 212 8.07 -11.06 10.46
C LEU A 212 9.28 -11.71 11.15
N GLU A 213 10.02 -10.94 11.93
CA GLU A 213 11.16 -11.42 12.71
C GLU A 213 10.74 -12.46 13.77
N ASP A 214 9.69 -12.19 14.55
CA ASP A 214 9.09 -13.13 15.49
C ASP A 214 8.71 -14.45 14.79
N PHE A 215 8.11 -14.34 13.61
CA PHE A 215 7.72 -15.52 12.83
C PHE A 215 8.93 -16.35 12.41
N PHE A 216 10.04 -15.73 12.02
CA PHE A 216 11.25 -16.47 11.66
C PHE A 216 11.88 -17.17 12.85
N GLN A 217 11.86 -16.56 14.02
CA GLN A 217 12.43 -17.12 15.23
C GLN A 217 11.60 -18.28 15.79
N GLU A 218 10.29 -18.13 15.90
CA GLU A 218 9.41 -19.07 16.59
C GLU A 218 8.48 -19.86 15.64
N GLY A 219 7.90 -19.18 14.65
CA GLY A 219 6.85 -19.74 13.81
C GLY A 219 7.37 -20.62 12.70
N LEU A 220 8.38 -20.17 11.95
CA LEU A 220 8.88 -20.85 10.76
C LEU A 220 9.41 -22.26 11.05
N PRO A 221 10.23 -22.49 12.09
CA PRO A 221 10.70 -23.83 12.43
C PRO A 221 9.56 -24.83 12.73
N ASN A 222 8.44 -24.32 13.26
CA ASN A 222 7.29 -25.12 13.65
C ASN A 222 6.12 -25.04 12.67
N TYR A 223 6.26 -24.34 11.53
CA TYR A 223 5.16 -23.97 10.65
C TYR A 223 4.41 -25.17 10.06
N LYS A 224 5.13 -26.22 9.68
CA LYS A 224 4.54 -27.39 8.99
C LYS A 224 3.40 -28.03 9.78
N GLU A 225 3.59 -28.20 11.08
CA GLU A 225 2.60 -28.78 11.98
C GLU A 225 1.77 -27.70 12.67
N GLY A 226 2.43 -26.66 13.12
CA GLY A 226 1.84 -25.58 13.91
C GLY A 226 0.81 -24.74 13.19
N ARG A 227 0.87 -24.63 11.86
CA ARG A 227 -0.15 -23.92 11.06
C ARG A 227 -1.59 -24.43 11.24
N ASN A 228 -1.73 -25.65 11.69
CA ASN A 228 -3.03 -26.29 11.96
C ASN A 228 -3.48 -26.13 13.42
N LEU A 229 -2.68 -25.49 14.28
CA LEU A 229 -2.91 -25.33 15.69
C LEU A 229 -3.18 -23.86 16.04
N PRO A 230 -4.46 -23.39 16.00
CA PRO A 230 -4.76 -21.95 16.19
C PRO A 230 -4.30 -21.38 17.53
N ALA A 231 -4.18 -22.21 18.57
CA ALA A 231 -3.74 -21.82 19.90
C ALA A 231 -2.20 -21.60 20.02
N LYS A 232 -1.44 -21.96 18.97
CA LYS A 232 0.03 -21.82 18.96
C LYS A 232 0.46 -20.62 18.11
N PRO A 233 1.56 -19.92 18.50
CA PRO A 233 2.03 -18.75 17.76
C PRO A 233 2.88 -19.10 16.52
N PHE A 234 2.53 -20.17 15.79
CA PHE A 234 3.34 -20.72 14.71
C PHE A 234 2.93 -20.25 13.30
N VAL A 235 2.10 -19.20 13.22
CA VAL A 235 1.74 -18.54 11.96
C VAL A 235 2.18 -17.09 11.98
N SER A 236 2.49 -16.53 10.81
CA SER A 236 3.10 -15.19 10.72
C SER A 236 2.18 -14.04 11.19
N ARG A 237 0.86 -14.20 11.10
CA ARG A 237 -0.12 -13.12 11.36
C ARG A 237 0.14 -11.85 10.55
N LEU A 238 0.79 -11.96 9.38
CA LEU A 238 1.11 -10.82 8.51
C LEU A 238 -0.05 -10.37 7.62
N SER A 239 -1.15 -11.11 7.58
CA SER A 239 -2.25 -10.79 6.66
C SER A 239 -2.79 -9.36 6.75
N PRO A 240 -3.02 -8.74 7.92
CA PRO A 240 -3.44 -7.35 7.96
C PRO A 240 -2.32 -6.39 7.52
N HIS A 241 -1.08 -6.64 7.88
CA HIS A 241 0.06 -5.84 7.43
C HIS A 241 0.23 -5.86 5.91
N LEU A 242 0.07 -7.03 5.28
CA LEU A 242 0.09 -7.18 3.82
C LEU A 242 -1.13 -6.52 3.16
N HIS A 243 -2.32 -6.61 3.80
CA HIS A 243 -3.54 -5.99 3.28
C HIS A 243 -3.44 -4.46 3.20
N PHE A 244 -2.91 -3.83 4.24
CA PHE A 244 -2.70 -2.39 4.27
C PHE A 244 -1.36 -1.95 3.65
N GLY A 245 -0.55 -2.91 3.23
CA GLY A 245 0.73 -2.66 2.57
C GLY A 245 1.79 -2.05 3.47
N GLU A 246 1.75 -2.33 4.76
CA GLU A 246 2.76 -1.95 5.76
C GLU A 246 4.07 -2.72 5.58
N ILE A 247 4.00 -3.86 4.90
CA ILE A 247 5.12 -4.62 4.39
C ILE A 247 4.78 -5.14 2.99
N SER A 248 5.75 -5.20 2.09
CA SER A 248 5.52 -5.71 0.75
C SER A 248 5.65 -7.23 0.66
N PRO A 249 4.97 -7.88 -0.30
CA PRO A 249 5.22 -9.29 -0.60
C PRO A 249 6.68 -9.57 -0.96
N ASN A 250 7.36 -8.62 -1.63
CA ASN A 250 8.77 -8.75 -2.00
C ASN A 250 9.67 -8.78 -0.77
N GLN A 251 9.43 -7.92 0.23
CA GLN A 251 10.17 -7.94 1.49
C GLN A 251 10.01 -9.28 2.20
N VAL A 252 8.78 -9.78 2.32
CA VAL A 252 8.50 -11.08 2.96
C VAL A 252 9.15 -12.22 2.18
N TRP A 253 9.04 -12.22 0.84
CA TRP A 253 9.61 -13.25 -0.03
C TRP A 253 11.13 -13.37 0.14
N TYR A 254 11.84 -12.24 0.00
CA TYR A 254 13.30 -12.26 0.09
C TYR A 254 13.80 -12.51 1.51
N ALA A 255 13.12 -12.02 2.53
CA ALA A 255 13.45 -12.31 3.91
C ALA A 255 13.25 -13.80 4.25
N ALA A 256 12.19 -14.42 3.75
CA ALA A 256 11.96 -15.86 3.92
C ALA A 256 12.96 -16.73 3.12
N ALA A 257 13.39 -16.29 1.95
CA ALA A 257 14.36 -17.00 1.13
C ALA A 257 15.80 -16.95 1.70
N SER A 258 16.06 -16.05 2.65
CA SER A 258 17.37 -15.91 3.32
C SER A 258 17.46 -16.69 4.64
N GLN A 259 16.37 -17.36 5.08
CA GLN A 259 16.36 -18.24 6.26
C GLN A 259 16.79 -19.65 5.91
#